data_5d3e7366b200c7a566050795de2381d3
#
_entry.id   5d3e7366b200c7a566050795de2381d3
#
_cell.length_a   1.000
_cell.length_b   1.000
_cell.length_c   1.000
_cell.angle_alpha   90.00
_cell.angle_beta   90.00
_cell.angle_gamma   90.00
#
_symmetry.space_group_name_H-M   'P 1'
#
loop_
_entity.id
_entity.type
_entity.pdbx_description
1 polymer ?
#
loop_
_entity_poly.entity_id
_entity_poly.type
_entity_poly.pdbx_seq_one_letter_code
_entity_poly.pdbx_strand_id
1 'polypeptide(L)'
;MRKLALVAICLASLPGNAMAQDAKTVIANAQKALGDARSITYSGPARDVAFQQCGANAAAMNCQGTHDPMRPISNYARVVDLAAPAVRHTGATNNVGGGGSTTVTPGSLFQQVTPQQADVAQPWANAVEFYVTPWGFLKGAAENNATAGRRRVDGKNYTVVTWSPTVKAPSGKAYTINGYVNDSNVVERVETWVGDNIMGDMHVLATYTGWKDFGGAMAPSKIVQTRGGFPFFEVDVTAARVNPADVATLVPPPAPPAGRGGPGGPAGGGGGRGGAPPALVVTNEKLGEGLYRLTTGPGSYDSLIVEFRDHIMMLEAGQSEARGVAYIAEAKKLIPNKPIRYVMNTHPHSDHTGGLPPLVAEGATIITQRNNEAFFEKALNTPRTLLDDTLAKNPKKAKVEAVAAKKVYSDGTRTVEMHHIYPAPHSNGLMIAYIPKEKIVFQGDFSLPAPGQPGNDHVKALVPALEKLNLDFDRYINVHTSATPQTKAELWKAAGR
;
A
#
# COMPACT_ATOMS: atom_id res chain seq x y z
N MET A 1 -40.16 -30.27 55.50
CA MET A 1 -39.66 -29.09 54.79
C MET A 1 -38.21 -28.89 55.23
N ARG A 2 -37.25 -29.39 54.48
CA ARG A 2 -35.81 -29.23 54.76
C ARG A 2 -35.25 -28.20 53.76
N LYS A 3 -34.78 -27.07 54.29
CA LYS A 3 -34.10 -26.04 53.52
C LYS A 3 -32.66 -26.47 53.25
N LEU A 4 -32.29 -26.70 51.96
CA LEU A 4 -30.91 -26.83 51.55
C LEU A 4 -30.32 -25.39 51.38
N ALA A 5 -29.28 -25.10 52.13
CA ALA A 5 -28.46 -23.92 51.95
C ALA A 5 -27.40 -24.23 50.89
N LEU A 6 -27.41 -23.53 49.74
CA LEU A 6 -26.32 -23.53 48.78
C LEU A 6 -25.22 -22.59 49.30
N VAL A 7 -24.08 -23.18 49.61
CA VAL A 7 -22.84 -22.40 49.85
C VAL A 7 -22.16 -22.15 48.51
N ALA A 8 -22.22 -20.90 48.05
CA ALA A 8 -21.47 -20.44 46.89
C ALA A 8 -20.01 -20.20 47.32
N ILE A 9 -19.08 -21.06 46.89
CA ILE A 9 -17.66 -20.87 47.04
C ILE A 9 -17.21 -19.89 45.92
N CYS A 10 -17.05 -18.60 46.26
CA CYS A 10 -16.34 -17.65 45.42
C CYS A 10 -14.85 -17.98 45.41
N LEU A 11 -14.37 -18.63 44.36
CA LEU A 11 -12.98 -18.71 44.03
C LEU A 11 -12.52 -17.28 43.61
N ALA A 12 -11.97 -16.53 44.55
CA ALA A 12 -11.23 -15.31 44.24
C ALA A 12 -9.95 -15.72 43.50
N SER A 13 -9.96 -15.57 42.18
CA SER A 13 -8.75 -15.57 41.38
C SER A 13 -7.93 -14.33 41.77
N LEU A 14 -6.93 -14.51 42.61
CA LEU A 14 -5.91 -13.49 42.85
C LEU A 14 -5.26 -13.14 41.50
N PRO A 15 -5.24 -11.85 41.09
CA PRO A 15 -4.43 -11.45 39.96
C PRO A 15 -2.97 -11.70 40.37
N GLY A 16 -2.33 -12.64 39.69
CA GLY A 16 -0.88 -12.84 39.83
C GLY A 16 -0.25 -11.49 39.47
N ASN A 17 0.37 -10.83 40.43
CA ASN A 17 1.27 -9.69 40.23
C ASN A 17 2.40 -10.18 39.32
N ALA A 18 2.21 -10.10 38.01
CA ALA A 18 3.34 -10.15 37.09
C ALA A 18 4.19 -8.93 37.40
N MET A 19 5.30 -9.15 38.13
CA MET A 19 6.29 -8.11 38.41
C MET A 19 6.62 -7.46 37.08
N ALA A 20 6.32 -6.17 36.93
CA ALA A 20 6.68 -5.40 35.75
C ALA A 20 8.21 -5.45 35.66
N GLN A 21 8.74 -6.14 34.67
CA GLN A 21 10.17 -6.24 34.48
C GLN A 21 10.65 -4.84 34.09
N ASP A 22 11.75 -4.37 34.69
CA ASP A 22 12.33 -3.07 34.34
C ASP A 22 12.73 -3.06 32.86
N ALA A 23 12.09 -2.20 32.10
CA ALA A 23 12.32 -2.09 30.67
C ALA A 23 13.77 -1.76 30.32
N LYS A 24 14.46 -0.96 31.16
CA LYS A 24 15.88 -0.61 30.98
C LYS A 24 16.75 -1.83 31.02
N THR A 25 16.51 -2.69 31.99
CA THR A 25 17.26 -3.96 32.16
C THR A 25 17.01 -4.90 30.96
N VAL A 26 15.78 -5.02 30.49
CA VAL A 26 15.45 -5.85 29.32
C VAL A 26 16.14 -5.33 28.07
N ILE A 27 16.10 -4.03 27.84
CA ILE A 27 16.74 -3.37 26.70
C ILE A 27 18.25 -3.57 26.74
N ALA A 28 18.88 -3.31 27.89
CA ALA A 28 20.32 -3.47 28.05
C ALA A 28 20.78 -4.93 27.81
N ASN A 29 20.03 -5.91 28.36
CA ASN A 29 20.33 -7.32 28.14
C ASN A 29 20.17 -7.70 26.64
N ALA A 30 19.15 -7.17 25.99
CA ALA A 30 18.95 -7.43 24.57
C ALA A 30 20.02 -6.77 23.69
N GLN A 31 20.44 -5.53 23.99
CA GLN A 31 21.54 -4.87 23.28
C GLN A 31 22.85 -5.68 23.46
N LYS A 32 23.16 -6.12 24.67
CA LYS A 32 24.32 -6.96 24.94
C LYS A 32 24.25 -8.30 24.17
N ALA A 33 23.08 -8.94 24.14
CA ALA A 33 22.88 -10.18 23.39
C ALA A 33 23.11 -10.00 21.89
N LEU A 34 22.89 -8.79 21.37
CA LEU A 34 23.14 -8.43 19.96
C LEU A 34 24.57 -7.87 19.71
N GLY A 35 25.45 -7.94 20.72
CA GLY A 35 26.86 -7.57 20.59
C GLY A 35 27.17 -6.07 20.70
N ASP A 36 26.34 -5.28 21.38
CA ASP A 36 26.50 -3.82 21.54
C ASP A 36 26.82 -3.10 20.20
N ALA A 37 26.09 -3.48 19.18
CA ALA A 37 26.29 -2.98 17.82
C ALA A 37 26.05 -1.47 17.72
N ARG A 38 26.96 -0.73 17.11
CA ARG A 38 26.77 0.66 16.66
C ARG A 38 26.34 0.71 15.19
N SER A 39 26.60 -0.34 14.47
CA SER A 39 26.13 -0.57 13.11
C SER A 39 26.16 -2.07 12.80
N ILE A 40 25.35 -2.49 11.83
CA ILE A 40 25.34 -3.86 11.33
C ILE A 40 25.11 -3.89 9.84
N THR A 41 25.79 -4.82 9.16
CA THR A 41 25.48 -5.18 7.79
C THR A 41 25.09 -6.65 7.72
N TYR A 42 24.15 -6.96 6.84
CA TYR A 42 23.81 -8.35 6.51
C TYR A 42 23.41 -8.49 5.04
N SER A 43 23.62 -9.67 4.50
CA SER A 43 23.32 -9.98 3.11
C SER A 43 22.90 -11.45 2.95
N GLY A 44 22.27 -11.73 1.82
CA GLY A 44 21.83 -13.09 1.46
C GLY A 44 20.74 -13.07 0.39
N PRO A 45 20.25 -14.24 -0.04
CA PRO A 45 19.10 -14.33 -0.92
C PRO A 45 17.89 -13.59 -0.32
N ALA A 46 17.32 -12.67 -1.08
CA ALA A 46 16.19 -11.85 -0.65
C ALA A 46 15.11 -11.78 -1.72
N ARG A 47 13.89 -11.55 -1.27
CA ARG A 47 12.73 -11.34 -2.14
C ARG A 47 11.87 -10.20 -1.59
N ASP A 48 11.24 -9.44 -2.46
CA ASP A 48 10.26 -8.42 -2.13
C ASP A 48 8.99 -8.53 -2.99
N VAL A 49 8.06 -7.62 -2.76
CA VAL A 49 6.88 -7.44 -3.60
C VAL A 49 6.83 -6.01 -4.13
N ALA A 50 6.17 -5.81 -5.28
CA ALA A 50 5.72 -4.49 -5.70
C ALA A 50 4.50 -4.11 -4.85
N PHE A 51 4.74 -3.55 -3.66
CA PHE A 51 3.70 -3.32 -2.67
C PHE A 51 2.58 -2.41 -3.20
N GLN A 52 1.33 -2.80 -2.98
CA GLN A 52 0.12 -2.15 -3.53
C GLN A 52 0.09 -2.03 -5.07
N GLN A 53 1.00 -2.72 -5.74
CA GLN A 53 0.93 -2.92 -7.19
C GLN A 53 0.49 -4.35 -7.49
N CYS A 54 1.20 -5.34 -7.00
CA CYS A 54 0.86 -6.74 -7.18
C CYS A 54 0.76 -7.49 -5.87
N GLY A 55 1.84 -7.58 -5.13
CA GLY A 55 1.97 -8.46 -4.01
C GLY A 55 1.11 -8.13 -2.79
N ALA A 56 0.81 -6.85 -2.56
CA ALA A 56 -0.01 -6.47 -1.42
C ALA A 56 -1.48 -6.77 -1.60
N ASN A 57 -1.89 -6.95 -2.82
CA ASN A 57 -3.26 -7.28 -3.15
C ASN A 57 -3.38 -8.79 -3.34
N ALA A 58 -2.94 -9.52 -2.35
CA ALA A 58 -2.58 -10.89 -2.50
C ALA A 58 -3.70 -11.81 -2.94
N ALA A 59 -4.90 -11.53 -2.61
CA ALA A 59 -6.03 -12.28 -3.16
C ALA A 59 -6.22 -12.03 -4.66
N ALA A 60 -5.71 -10.89 -5.11
CA ALA A 60 -5.82 -10.52 -6.50
C ALA A 60 -4.59 -10.76 -7.33
N MET A 61 -3.57 -11.31 -6.74
CA MET A 61 -2.45 -11.37 -6.83
C MET A 61 -1.68 -11.92 -7.56
N ASN A 62 -1.79 -11.96 -8.44
CA ASN A 62 -1.07 -12.54 -9.46
C ASN A 62 -0.95 -11.60 -10.65
N CYS A 63 -0.17 -10.61 -10.51
CA CYS A 63 0.39 -9.94 -11.64
C CYS A 63 1.11 -11.00 -12.50
N GLN A 64 0.71 -11.18 -13.73
CA GLN A 64 1.30 -12.09 -14.71
C GLN A 64 1.03 -13.60 -14.53
N GLY A 65 0.01 -14.00 -13.80
CA GLY A 65 -0.37 -15.40 -13.73
C GLY A 65 0.55 -16.29 -12.88
N THR A 66 1.42 -15.72 -12.03
CA THR A 66 2.25 -16.47 -11.09
C THR A 66 1.58 -16.59 -9.72
N HIS A 67 1.75 -17.69 -9.00
CA HIS A 67 1.18 -17.87 -7.66
C HIS A 67 2.07 -17.25 -6.56
N ASP A 68 3.32 -16.94 -6.86
CA ASP A 68 4.25 -16.30 -5.95
C ASP A 68 4.41 -14.81 -6.32
N PRO A 69 3.88 -13.88 -5.52
CA PRO A 69 4.04 -12.46 -5.76
C PRO A 69 5.44 -11.97 -5.45
N MET A 70 6.26 -12.78 -4.75
CA MET A 70 7.60 -12.40 -4.31
C MET A 70 8.58 -12.50 -5.47
N ARG A 71 9.31 -11.43 -5.72
CA ARG A 71 10.34 -11.34 -6.76
C ARG A 71 11.74 -11.34 -6.16
N PRO A 72 12.71 -12.03 -6.75
CA PRO A 72 14.06 -12.05 -6.22
C PRO A 72 14.75 -10.70 -6.31
N ILE A 73 15.56 -10.39 -5.28
CA ILE A 73 16.45 -9.24 -5.26
C ILE A 73 17.87 -9.76 -5.43
N SER A 74 18.52 -9.43 -6.55
CA SER A 74 19.90 -9.82 -6.78
C SER A 74 20.87 -8.97 -5.95
N ASN A 75 21.94 -9.57 -5.44
CA ASN A 75 22.99 -8.89 -4.65
C ASN A 75 22.45 -8.07 -3.47
N TYR A 76 21.47 -8.61 -2.76
CA TYR A 76 20.88 -7.91 -1.62
C TYR A 76 21.87 -7.77 -0.48
N ALA A 77 21.98 -6.56 0.05
CA ALA A 77 22.65 -6.26 1.29
C ALA A 77 21.92 -5.13 2.03
N ARG A 78 21.89 -5.19 3.35
CA ARG A 78 21.33 -4.13 4.20
C ARG A 78 22.38 -3.66 5.20
N VAL A 79 22.37 -2.36 5.44
CA VAL A 79 23.18 -1.70 6.47
C VAL A 79 22.26 -0.94 7.39
N VAL A 80 22.45 -1.08 8.69
CA VAL A 80 21.79 -0.30 9.72
C VAL A 80 22.88 0.43 10.50
N ASP A 81 22.85 1.75 10.48
CA ASP A 81 23.73 2.60 11.29
C ASP A 81 22.94 3.15 12.48
N LEU A 82 23.40 2.84 13.69
CA LEU A 82 22.77 3.28 14.94
C LEU A 82 23.43 4.55 15.49
N ALA A 83 24.65 4.85 15.09
CA ALA A 83 25.36 6.06 15.49
C ALA A 83 24.83 7.29 14.77
N ALA A 84 24.62 7.17 13.47
CA ALA A 84 23.88 8.14 12.65
C ALA A 84 22.61 7.43 12.14
N PRO A 85 21.47 7.48 12.88
CA PRO A 85 20.33 6.62 12.61
C PRO A 85 19.90 6.60 11.15
N ALA A 86 20.25 5.53 10.45
CA ALA A 86 20.00 5.36 9.03
C ALA A 86 19.94 3.86 8.67
N VAL A 87 19.20 3.56 7.62
CA VAL A 87 19.17 2.26 6.99
C VAL A 87 19.31 2.41 5.49
N ARG A 88 20.10 1.55 4.90
CA ARG A 88 20.21 1.45 3.46
C ARG A 88 20.16 -0.02 3.06
N HIS A 89 19.45 -0.32 2.00
CA HIS A 89 19.60 -1.60 1.34
C HIS A 89 19.94 -1.40 -0.13
N THR A 90 20.66 -2.36 -0.66
CA THR A 90 21.09 -2.43 -2.05
C THR A 90 20.59 -3.73 -2.64
N GLY A 91 20.56 -3.78 -3.94
CA GLY A 91 20.10 -4.92 -4.70
C GLY A 91 19.38 -4.48 -5.97
N ALA A 92 19.14 -5.38 -6.88
CA ALA A 92 18.38 -5.12 -8.08
C ALA A 92 17.21 -6.11 -8.18
N THR A 93 16.05 -5.59 -8.56
CA THR A 93 14.85 -6.41 -8.77
C THR A 93 14.24 -6.06 -10.12
N ASN A 94 13.62 -7.03 -10.76
CA ASN A 94 12.86 -6.81 -11.98
C ASN A 94 11.46 -6.31 -11.61
N ASN A 95 10.99 -5.30 -12.30
CA ASN A 95 9.63 -4.83 -12.13
C ASN A 95 8.66 -5.87 -12.73
N VAL A 96 7.71 -6.35 -11.93
CA VAL A 96 6.73 -7.33 -12.35
C VAL A 96 5.39 -6.60 -12.45
N GLY A 97 4.84 -6.52 -13.62
CA GLY A 97 3.50 -5.94 -13.75
C GLY A 97 3.45 -4.71 -14.64
N GLY A 98 3.44 -4.89 -15.87
CA GLY A 98 3.18 -3.85 -16.85
C GLY A 98 4.22 -3.72 -17.93
N GLY A 99 4.26 -4.65 -18.84
CA GLY A 99 4.83 -4.42 -20.17
C GLY A 99 6.33 -4.24 -20.29
N GLY A 100 7.11 -4.71 -19.32
CA GLY A 100 8.57 -4.72 -19.43
C GLY A 100 9.26 -4.96 -18.09
N SER A 101 10.34 -5.69 -18.07
CA SER A 101 11.16 -5.77 -16.87
C SER A 101 11.95 -4.48 -16.69
N THR A 102 11.66 -3.73 -15.65
CA THR A 102 12.47 -2.58 -15.23
C THR A 102 13.36 -3.03 -14.10
N THR A 103 14.67 -2.92 -14.26
CA THR A 103 15.62 -3.22 -13.18
C THR A 103 15.72 -1.99 -12.28
N VAL A 104 15.46 -2.18 -10.99
CA VAL A 104 15.69 -1.14 -9.98
C VAL A 104 17.19 -0.98 -9.78
N THR A 105 17.70 0.23 -9.89
CA THR A 105 19.13 0.51 -9.72
C THR A 105 19.55 0.24 -8.27
N PRO A 106 20.63 -0.50 -8.04
CA PRO A 106 21.18 -0.71 -6.70
C PRO A 106 21.46 0.61 -5.97
N GLY A 107 21.20 0.66 -4.68
CA GLY A 107 21.46 1.84 -3.87
C GLY A 107 20.36 2.92 -3.87
N SER A 108 19.26 2.71 -4.58
CA SER A 108 18.16 3.68 -4.65
C SER A 108 17.32 3.78 -3.37
N LEU A 109 17.50 2.87 -2.43
CA LEU A 109 16.67 2.76 -1.22
C LEU A 109 17.46 3.20 0.02
N PHE A 110 17.87 4.45 0.03
CA PHE A 110 18.45 5.08 1.21
C PHE A 110 17.37 5.71 2.08
N GLN A 111 17.43 5.43 3.38
CA GLN A 111 16.51 6.03 4.34
C GLN A 111 17.29 6.49 5.58
N GLN A 112 17.40 7.79 5.75
CA GLN A 112 17.93 8.41 6.95
C GLN A 112 16.76 8.87 7.84
N VAL A 113 16.83 8.50 9.11
CA VAL A 113 15.79 8.87 10.09
C VAL A 113 16.17 10.20 10.73
N THR A 114 15.98 11.27 10.01
CA THR A 114 16.12 12.62 10.57
C THR A 114 14.80 13.39 10.45
N PRO A 115 14.50 14.31 11.39
CA PRO A 115 13.31 15.14 11.31
C PRO A 115 13.19 15.94 10.01
N GLN A 116 14.31 16.30 9.40
CA GLN A 116 14.37 17.10 8.17
C GLN A 116 14.01 16.29 6.91
N GLN A 117 14.07 14.96 7.01
CA GLN A 117 13.84 14.04 5.88
C GLN A 117 12.56 13.24 6.03
N ALA A 118 11.91 13.33 7.19
CA ALA A 118 10.62 12.72 7.41
C ALA A 118 9.57 13.39 6.50
N ASP A 119 8.69 12.60 5.90
CA ASP A 119 7.49 13.12 5.29
C ASP A 119 6.68 13.87 6.34
N VAL A 120 6.37 15.13 6.07
CA VAL A 120 5.63 16.01 6.98
C VAL A 120 4.24 15.42 7.29
N ALA A 121 3.62 14.73 6.32
CA ALA A 121 2.31 14.11 6.50
C ALA A 121 2.38 12.79 7.29
N GLN A 122 3.46 12.00 7.11
CA GLN A 122 3.61 10.69 7.75
C GLN A 122 5.06 10.38 8.14
N PRO A 123 5.63 11.14 9.10
CA PRO A 123 7.05 11.01 9.44
C PRO A 123 7.40 9.61 9.97
N TRP A 124 6.46 8.93 10.62
CA TRP A 124 6.68 7.58 11.13
C TRP A 124 6.80 6.54 10.01
N ALA A 125 6.00 6.66 8.94
CA ALA A 125 6.08 5.76 7.80
C ALA A 125 7.48 5.75 7.16
N ASN A 126 8.15 6.91 7.11
CA ASN A 126 9.50 7.06 6.61
C ASN A 126 10.55 6.44 7.55
N ALA A 127 10.30 6.43 8.86
CA ALA A 127 11.21 5.92 9.88
C ALA A 127 11.08 4.41 10.13
N VAL A 128 9.99 3.82 9.70
CA VAL A 128 9.61 2.43 10.01
C VAL A 128 10.70 1.43 9.65
N GLU A 129 11.33 1.55 8.50
CA GLU A 129 12.36 0.60 8.03
C GLU A 129 13.60 0.55 8.91
N PHE A 130 13.87 1.62 9.64
CA PHE A 130 14.93 1.63 10.67
C PHE A 130 14.43 0.98 11.96
N TYR A 131 13.30 1.43 12.49
CA TYR A 131 12.82 1.03 13.81
C TYR A 131 12.20 -0.36 13.87
N VAL A 132 11.79 -0.95 12.75
CA VAL A 132 11.39 -2.36 12.76
C VAL A 132 12.58 -3.32 12.81
N THR A 133 13.82 -2.89 12.60
CA THR A 133 14.98 -3.74 12.82
C THR A 133 15.20 -3.98 14.32
N PRO A 134 15.72 -5.14 14.79
CA PRO A 134 15.97 -5.39 16.20
C PRO A 134 16.86 -4.33 16.85
N TRP A 135 17.90 -3.90 16.16
CA TRP A 135 18.85 -2.90 16.63
C TRP A 135 18.24 -1.50 16.69
N GLY A 136 17.55 -1.08 15.64
CA GLY A 136 16.83 0.21 15.60
C GLY A 136 15.70 0.28 16.63
N PHE A 137 14.96 -0.83 16.81
CA PHE A 137 13.94 -0.96 17.84
C PHE A 137 14.52 -0.72 19.25
N LEU A 138 15.61 -1.43 19.61
CA LEU A 138 16.24 -1.31 20.92
C LEU A 138 16.82 0.09 21.16
N LYS A 139 17.39 0.72 20.11
CA LYS A 139 17.81 2.12 20.18
C LYS A 139 16.63 3.05 20.50
N GLY A 140 15.56 2.95 19.75
CA GLY A 140 14.36 3.75 19.99
C GLY A 140 13.76 3.50 21.38
N ALA A 141 13.73 2.25 21.83
CA ALA A 141 13.27 1.88 23.17
C ALA A 141 14.10 2.53 24.29
N ALA A 142 15.43 2.57 24.14
CA ALA A 142 16.33 3.20 25.11
C ALA A 142 16.12 4.72 25.19
N GLU A 143 15.68 5.36 24.09
CA GLU A 143 15.54 6.81 23.99
C GLU A 143 14.11 7.33 24.29
N ASN A 144 13.09 6.46 24.32
CA ASN A 144 11.68 6.87 24.35
C ASN A 144 10.88 6.30 25.55
N ASN A 145 11.43 6.25 26.76
CA ASN A 145 10.72 5.85 27.97
C ASN A 145 9.89 4.55 27.81
N ALA A 146 10.52 3.51 27.29
CA ALA A 146 9.86 2.24 27.02
C ALA A 146 9.32 1.59 28.32
N THR A 147 8.24 0.83 28.16
CA THR A 147 7.67 -0.05 29.18
C THR A 147 7.89 -1.51 28.79
N ALA A 148 7.85 -2.43 29.75
CA ALA A 148 7.97 -3.86 29.48
C ALA A 148 6.91 -4.65 30.22
N GLY A 149 6.43 -5.75 29.61
CA GLY A 149 5.45 -6.64 30.21
C GLY A 149 5.51 -8.04 29.60
N ARG A 150 5.14 -9.06 30.38
CA ARG A 150 5.10 -10.44 29.89
C ARG A 150 3.87 -10.68 29.05
N ARG A 151 4.05 -11.32 27.89
CA ARG A 151 2.94 -11.79 27.02
C ARG A 151 3.24 -13.16 26.44
N ARG A 152 2.20 -13.95 26.26
CA ARG A 152 2.26 -15.19 25.50
C ARG A 152 1.68 -14.97 24.11
N VAL A 153 2.45 -15.27 23.08
CA VAL A 153 2.06 -15.11 21.67
C VAL A 153 2.46 -16.37 20.91
N ASP A 154 1.52 -16.95 20.18
CA ASP A 154 1.72 -18.17 19.38
C ASP A 154 2.35 -19.32 20.21
N GLY A 155 1.94 -19.46 21.48
CA GLY A 155 2.43 -20.50 22.39
C GLY A 155 3.77 -20.20 23.08
N LYS A 156 4.50 -19.15 22.68
CA LYS A 156 5.77 -18.71 23.29
C LYS A 156 5.58 -17.56 24.27
N ASN A 157 6.40 -17.51 25.31
CA ASN A 157 6.45 -16.40 26.25
C ASN A 157 7.45 -15.37 25.77
N TYR A 158 7.08 -14.08 25.87
CA TYR A 158 7.94 -12.96 25.54
C TYR A 158 7.89 -11.90 26.65
N THR A 159 8.97 -11.15 26.79
CA THR A 159 8.92 -9.82 27.37
C THR A 159 8.67 -8.84 26.22
N VAL A 160 7.50 -8.20 26.22
CA VAL A 160 7.16 -7.21 25.19
C VAL A 160 7.58 -5.84 25.70
N VAL A 161 8.52 -5.23 24.99
CA VAL A 161 8.96 -3.86 25.21
C VAL A 161 8.13 -2.96 24.27
N THR A 162 7.51 -1.92 24.83
CA THR A 162 6.64 -0.99 24.11
C THR A 162 7.11 0.43 24.30
N TRP A 163 7.17 1.20 23.22
CA TRP A 163 7.47 2.63 23.25
C TRP A 163 6.75 3.39 22.14
N SER A 164 6.76 4.71 22.24
CA SER A 164 6.15 5.62 21.25
C SER A 164 7.16 6.65 20.83
N PRO A 165 7.32 6.94 19.53
CA PRO A 165 8.12 8.06 19.06
C PRO A 165 7.48 9.40 19.48
N THR A 166 8.26 10.47 19.48
CA THR A 166 7.78 11.81 19.79
C THR A 166 6.85 12.38 18.71
N VAL A 167 7.05 11.95 17.46
CA VAL A 167 6.18 12.32 16.33
C VAL A 167 4.78 11.74 16.49
N LYS A 168 3.78 12.51 16.05
CA LYS A 168 2.38 12.10 16.09
C LYS A 168 1.88 11.78 14.69
N ALA A 169 0.86 10.94 14.65
CA ALA A 169 0.11 10.67 13.44
C ALA A 169 -0.67 11.92 12.96
N PRO A 170 -1.09 12.00 11.70
CA PRO A 170 -1.95 13.09 11.20
C PRO A 170 -3.19 13.35 12.05
N SER A 171 -3.76 12.31 12.66
CA SER A 171 -4.88 12.41 13.61
C SER A 171 -4.50 13.00 14.97
N GLY A 172 -3.23 13.29 15.23
CA GLY A 172 -2.71 13.68 16.55
C GLY A 172 -2.44 12.50 17.49
N LYS A 173 -2.76 11.26 17.10
CA LYS A 173 -2.56 10.06 17.92
C LYS A 173 -1.08 9.68 18.00
N ALA A 174 -0.67 9.11 19.13
CA ALA A 174 0.68 8.56 19.26
C ALA A 174 0.82 7.27 18.43
N TYR A 175 1.94 7.12 17.76
CA TYR A 175 2.34 5.82 17.22
C TYR A 175 2.80 4.89 18.36
N THR A 176 2.70 3.61 18.13
CA THR A 176 3.16 2.57 19.08
C THR A 176 4.01 1.57 18.33
N ILE A 177 5.11 1.16 18.95
CA ILE A 177 5.94 0.07 18.44
C ILE A 177 6.22 -0.92 19.58
N ASN A 178 6.08 -2.20 19.28
CA ASN A 178 6.28 -3.31 20.21
C ASN A 178 7.41 -4.19 19.71
N GLY A 179 8.33 -4.56 20.59
CA GLY A 179 9.36 -5.56 20.33
C GLY A 179 9.23 -6.73 21.30
N TYR A 180 9.32 -7.92 20.78
CA TYR A 180 9.12 -9.17 21.51
C TYR A 180 10.48 -9.81 21.77
N VAL A 181 10.93 -9.69 23.01
CA VAL A 181 12.22 -10.24 23.48
C VAL A 181 11.98 -11.61 24.10
N ASN A 182 12.68 -12.64 23.61
CA ASN A 182 12.58 -13.98 24.13
C ASN A 182 13.46 -14.20 25.37
N ASP A 183 13.43 -15.40 25.97
CA ASP A 183 14.21 -15.74 27.19
C ASP A 183 15.74 -15.77 26.94
N SER A 184 16.19 -15.79 25.67
CA SER A 184 17.60 -15.63 25.29
C SER A 184 18.00 -14.17 25.06
N ASN A 185 17.14 -13.21 25.41
CA ASN A 185 17.29 -11.76 25.21
C ASN A 185 17.45 -11.31 23.75
N VAL A 186 17.00 -12.08 22.75
CA VAL A 186 16.98 -11.64 21.37
C VAL A 186 15.57 -11.21 20.97
N VAL A 187 15.50 -10.22 20.09
CA VAL A 187 14.24 -9.70 19.55
C VAL A 187 13.76 -10.61 18.42
N GLU A 188 12.67 -11.33 18.62
CA GLU A 188 12.09 -12.20 17.57
C GLU A 188 11.02 -11.54 16.71
N ARG A 189 10.41 -10.46 17.20
CA ARG A 189 9.36 -9.73 16.47
C ARG A 189 9.43 -8.25 16.79
N VAL A 190 9.16 -7.43 15.80
CA VAL A 190 8.87 -5.99 15.98
C VAL A 190 7.64 -5.65 15.17
N GLU A 191 6.69 -4.95 15.78
CA GLU A 191 5.47 -4.53 15.11
C GLU A 191 5.14 -3.07 15.40
N THR A 192 4.55 -2.42 14.43
CA THR A 192 4.01 -1.07 14.54
C THR A 192 2.87 -0.88 13.56
N TRP A 193 2.22 0.28 13.59
CA TRP A 193 1.17 0.66 12.66
C TRP A 193 1.52 1.97 11.98
N VAL A 194 1.21 2.06 10.70
CA VAL A 194 1.34 3.28 9.90
C VAL A 194 0.01 3.60 9.23
N GLY A 195 -0.29 4.87 9.07
CA GLY A 195 -1.47 5.27 8.29
C GLY A 195 -1.22 4.98 6.81
N ASP A 196 -2.09 4.18 6.21
CA ASP A 196 -2.10 3.90 4.78
C ASP A 196 -3.43 4.33 4.18
N ASN A 197 -3.38 4.97 3.01
CA ASN A 197 -4.57 5.55 2.39
C ASN A 197 -5.68 4.52 2.10
N ILE A 198 -5.31 3.30 1.73
CA ILE A 198 -6.27 2.21 1.48
C ILE A 198 -6.43 1.30 2.68
N MET A 199 -5.32 0.89 3.30
CA MET A 199 -5.31 -0.14 4.32
C MET A 199 -5.51 0.42 5.75
N GLY A 200 -5.85 1.71 5.89
CA GLY A 200 -6.10 2.32 7.20
C GLY A 200 -4.89 2.30 8.12
N ASP A 201 -5.08 1.87 9.37
CA ASP A 201 -3.99 1.65 10.32
C ASP A 201 -3.26 0.36 9.93
N MET A 202 -2.43 0.44 8.91
CA MET A 202 -1.73 -0.71 8.33
C MET A 202 -0.71 -1.28 9.31
N HIS A 203 -0.90 -2.55 9.70
CA HIS A 203 0.03 -3.26 10.56
C HIS A 203 1.31 -3.61 9.82
N VAL A 204 2.46 -3.22 10.36
CA VAL A 204 3.80 -3.61 9.90
C VAL A 204 4.39 -4.57 10.93
N LEU A 205 4.72 -5.77 10.51
CA LEU A 205 5.30 -6.80 11.34
C LEU A 205 6.57 -7.34 10.70
N ALA A 206 7.68 -7.28 11.45
CA ALA A 206 8.94 -7.96 11.09
C ALA A 206 9.23 -9.09 12.09
N THR A 207 9.59 -10.26 11.58
CA THR A 207 9.96 -11.44 12.37
C THR A 207 11.39 -11.84 12.08
N TYR A 208 12.10 -12.27 13.14
CA TYR A 208 13.51 -12.56 13.16
C TYR A 208 13.73 -13.92 13.80
N THR A 209 14.15 -14.89 13.00
CA THR A 209 14.31 -16.28 13.44
C THR A 209 15.70 -16.84 13.14
N GLY A 210 16.05 -17.93 13.81
CA GLY A 210 17.34 -18.60 13.58
C GLY A 210 18.54 -17.74 13.98
N TRP A 211 18.46 -17.03 15.11
CA TRP A 211 19.55 -16.23 15.65
C TRP A 211 20.81 -17.06 15.86
N LYS A 212 21.92 -16.59 15.32
CA LYS A 212 23.21 -17.24 15.41
C LYS A 212 24.37 -16.24 15.28
N ASP A 213 25.56 -16.68 15.71
CA ASP A 213 26.79 -15.91 15.48
C ASP A 213 27.31 -16.13 14.07
N PHE A 214 27.54 -15.05 13.36
CA PHE A 214 28.17 -15.00 12.04
C PHE A 214 29.65 -14.60 12.10
N GLY A 215 30.39 -15.09 13.09
CA GLY A 215 31.79 -14.73 13.29
C GLY A 215 31.99 -13.43 14.08
N GLY A 216 31.30 -13.30 15.21
CA GLY A 216 31.29 -12.13 16.08
C GLY A 216 30.09 -11.18 15.82
N ALA A 217 29.19 -11.51 14.89
CA ALA A 217 27.97 -10.76 14.64
C ALA A 217 26.75 -11.62 14.95
N MET A 218 26.05 -11.35 16.05
CA MET A 218 24.80 -12.01 16.38
C MET A 218 23.69 -11.43 15.48
N ALA A 219 23.14 -12.25 14.58
CA ALA A 219 22.09 -11.86 13.64
C ALA A 219 21.08 -13.00 13.38
N PRO A 220 19.84 -12.69 12.97
CA PRO A 220 18.88 -13.72 12.56
C PRO A 220 19.30 -14.31 11.21
N SER A 221 19.09 -15.61 11.03
CA SER A 221 19.31 -16.24 9.72
C SER A 221 18.14 -16.10 8.78
N LYS A 222 16.94 -15.74 9.29
CA LYS A 222 15.74 -15.45 8.49
C LYS A 222 15.05 -14.21 8.99
N ILE A 223 14.73 -13.31 8.09
CA ILE A 223 13.93 -12.10 8.33
C ILE A 223 12.73 -12.14 7.40
N VAL A 224 11.53 -11.91 7.93
CA VAL A 224 10.29 -11.79 7.15
C VAL A 224 9.54 -10.56 7.61
N GLN A 225 9.10 -9.74 6.67
CA GLN A 225 8.25 -8.58 6.93
C GLN A 225 6.92 -8.70 6.20
N THR A 226 5.84 -8.35 6.90
CA THR A 226 4.50 -8.23 6.32
C THR A 226 3.95 -6.83 6.55
N ARG A 227 3.07 -6.38 5.64
CA ARG A 227 2.33 -5.12 5.76
C ARG A 227 0.85 -5.38 5.53
N GLY A 228 0.01 -4.92 6.45
CA GLY A 228 -1.43 -5.20 6.42
C GLY A 228 -1.77 -6.70 6.42
N GLY A 229 -0.83 -7.55 6.86
CA GLY A 229 -0.95 -9.02 6.83
C GLY A 229 -0.61 -9.65 5.47
N PHE A 230 -0.07 -8.87 4.52
CA PHE A 230 0.41 -9.37 3.22
C PHE A 230 1.93 -9.49 3.21
N PRO A 231 2.52 -10.42 2.44
CA PRO A 231 3.96 -10.47 2.23
C PRO A 231 4.50 -9.13 1.77
N PHE A 232 5.64 -8.73 2.29
CA PHE A 232 6.30 -7.49 1.88
C PHE A 232 7.75 -7.72 1.50
N PHE A 233 8.51 -8.40 2.37
CA PHE A 233 9.94 -8.63 2.19
C PHE A 233 10.39 -9.86 2.97
N GLU A 234 11.37 -10.57 2.44
CA GLU A 234 12.10 -11.62 3.17
C GLU A 234 13.56 -11.72 2.75
N VAL A 235 14.41 -12.19 3.65
CA VAL A 235 15.81 -12.50 3.38
C VAL A 235 16.28 -13.69 4.21
N ASP A 236 17.03 -14.57 3.57
CA ASP A 236 17.82 -15.62 4.20
C ASP A 236 19.24 -15.09 4.39
N VAL A 237 19.58 -14.70 5.64
CA VAL A 237 20.86 -14.08 5.94
C VAL A 237 21.96 -15.12 5.91
N THR A 238 22.93 -14.94 5.01
CA THR A 238 24.09 -15.82 4.85
C THR A 238 25.39 -15.19 5.35
N ALA A 239 25.45 -13.87 5.49
CA ALA A 239 26.57 -13.13 6.05
C ALA A 239 26.10 -11.92 6.86
N ALA A 240 26.79 -11.64 7.96
CA ALA A 240 26.57 -10.44 8.76
C ALA A 240 27.90 -9.93 9.34
N ARG A 241 28.01 -8.61 9.56
CA ARG A 241 29.17 -7.96 10.22
C ARG A 241 28.67 -6.88 11.16
N VAL A 242 29.16 -6.88 12.39
CA VAL A 242 28.91 -5.82 13.38
C VAL A 242 30.03 -4.79 13.30
N ASN A 243 29.68 -3.52 13.43
CA ASN A 243 30.57 -2.38 13.43
C ASN A 243 31.58 -2.38 12.26
N PRO A 244 31.12 -2.54 10.99
CA PRO A 244 32.02 -2.49 9.85
C PRO A 244 32.71 -1.13 9.79
N ALA A 245 34.04 -1.12 9.55
CA ALA A 245 34.84 0.11 9.51
C ALA A 245 34.42 1.04 8.37
N ASP A 246 33.82 0.51 7.33
CA ASP A 246 33.35 1.21 6.11
C ASP A 246 31.89 1.69 6.18
N VAL A 247 31.25 1.70 7.36
CA VAL A 247 29.83 2.05 7.51
C VAL A 247 29.47 3.40 6.89
N ALA A 248 30.30 4.41 7.05
CA ALA A 248 30.05 5.74 6.47
C ALA A 248 30.01 5.74 4.94
N THR A 249 30.75 4.84 4.30
CA THR A 249 30.70 4.63 2.84
C THR A 249 29.47 3.81 2.44
N LEU A 250 29.10 2.84 3.26
CA LEU A 250 27.96 1.98 3.02
C LEU A 250 26.62 2.72 3.20
N VAL A 251 26.58 3.71 4.09
CA VAL A 251 25.42 4.58 4.33
C VAL A 251 25.83 6.04 4.16
N PRO A 252 26.11 6.49 2.92
CA PRO A 252 26.44 7.87 2.68
C PRO A 252 25.27 8.78 3.04
N PRO A 253 25.52 10.03 3.45
CA PRO A 253 24.45 10.99 3.64
C PRO A 253 23.64 11.15 2.35
N PRO A 254 22.33 11.45 2.44
CA PRO A 254 21.53 11.67 1.25
C PRO A 254 22.13 12.77 0.40
N ALA A 255 22.17 12.56 -0.90
CA ALA A 255 22.56 13.60 -1.82
C ALA A 255 21.65 14.83 -1.61
N PRO A 256 22.18 16.06 -1.67
CA PRO A 256 21.35 17.25 -1.70
C PRO A 256 20.27 17.08 -2.78
N PRO A 257 19.02 17.50 -2.55
CA PRO A 257 17.98 17.39 -3.56
C PRO A 257 18.50 18.03 -4.83
N ALA A 258 18.61 17.25 -5.90
CA ALA A 258 19.01 17.75 -7.21
C ALA A 258 18.07 18.92 -7.53
N GLY A 259 18.62 20.10 -7.78
CA GLY A 259 17.86 21.27 -8.15
C GLY A 259 16.94 20.88 -9.31
N ARG A 260 15.63 21.07 -9.14
CA ARG A 260 14.63 20.76 -10.15
C ARG A 260 14.90 21.59 -11.39
N GLY A 261 15.60 21.00 -12.33
CA GLY A 261 15.82 21.55 -13.66
C GLY A 261 15.42 20.50 -14.69
N GLY A 262 14.23 20.61 -15.23
CA GLY A 262 13.77 19.85 -16.37
C GLY A 262 12.24 19.72 -16.43
N PRO A 263 11.55 20.25 -17.46
CA PRO A 263 10.13 20.02 -17.68
C PRO A 263 9.91 18.63 -18.23
N GLY A 264 9.16 17.75 -17.53
CA GLY A 264 8.64 16.53 -18.12
C GLY A 264 8.97 15.20 -17.44
N GLY A 265 8.78 15.10 -16.13
CA GLY A 265 8.66 13.81 -15.47
C GLY A 265 7.33 13.69 -14.74
N PRO A 266 6.66 12.49 -14.65
CA PRO A 266 5.45 12.36 -13.88
C PRO A 266 5.74 12.75 -12.43
N ALA A 267 4.89 13.61 -11.85
CA ALA A 267 4.98 14.07 -10.48
C ALA A 267 4.69 12.90 -9.53
N GLY A 268 5.72 12.12 -9.23
CA GLY A 268 5.77 11.30 -8.03
C GLY A 268 5.73 12.23 -6.83
N GLY A 269 4.81 12.03 -5.90
CA GLY A 269 4.56 12.86 -4.75
C GLY A 269 5.80 13.16 -3.92
N GLY A 270 6.47 14.27 -4.21
CA GLY A 270 7.55 14.82 -3.43
C GLY A 270 7.05 16.00 -2.65
N GLY A 271 7.02 15.91 -1.33
CA GLY A 271 6.69 16.97 -0.40
C GLY A 271 7.48 18.24 -0.68
N GLY A 272 6.79 19.26 -1.16
CA GLY A 272 7.32 20.61 -1.32
C GLY A 272 7.02 21.41 -0.04
N ARG A 273 7.98 22.24 0.32
CA ARG A 273 8.00 23.24 1.38
C ARG A 273 6.63 23.79 1.74
N GLY A 274 6.26 23.63 3.02
CA GLY A 274 5.42 24.49 3.90
C GLY A 274 4.20 25.26 3.39
N GLY A 275 3.63 24.97 2.24
CA GLY A 275 2.34 25.51 1.78
C GLY A 275 1.40 24.34 1.47
N ALA A 276 0.11 24.46 1.80
CA ALA A 276 -0.88 23.53 1.34
C ALA A 276 -0.73 23.33 -0.18
N PRO A 277 -0.74 22.07 -0.68
CA PRO A 277 -0.68 21.85 -2.12
C PRO A 277 -1.81 22.66 -2.78
N PRO A 278 -1.58 23.27 -3.96
CA PRO A 278 -2.63 23.99 -4.66
C PRO A 278 -3.84 23.07 -4.86
N ALA A 279 -5.02 23.64 -4.66
CA ALA A 279 -6.27 22.90 -4.86
C ALA A 279 -6.27 22.28 -6.26
N LEU A 280 -6.61 21.00 -6.34
CA LEU A 280 -6.72 20.30 -7.61
C LEU A 280 -7.84 20.93 -8.45
N VAL A 281 -7.50 21.47 -9.59
CA VAL A 281 -8.48 21.99 -10.55
C VAL A 281 -8.97 20.82 -11.39
N VAL A 282 -10.24 20.47 -11.21
CA VAL A 282 -10.91 19.46 -12.03
C VAL A 282 -11.51 20.16 -13.24
N THR A 283 -11.20 19.66 -14.42
CA THR A 283 -11.90 19.98 -15.65
C THR A 283 -12.80 18.83 -16.05
N ASN A 284 -13.85 19.12 -16.81
CA ASN A 284 -14.76 18.10 -17.27
C ASN A 284 -14.98 18.20 -18.78
N GLU A 285 -15.22 17.07 -19.42
CA GLU A 285 -15.60 16.93 -20.82
C GLU A 285 -16.93 16.19 -20.89
N LYS A 286 -17.92 16.77 -21.56
CA LYS A 286 -19.21 16.11 -21.79
C LYS A 286 -19.08 15.12 -22.94
N LEU A 287 -19.18 13.84 -22.63
CA LEU A 287 -19.08 12.75 -23.63
C LEU A 287 -20.44 12.34 -24.20
N GLY A 288 -21.52 12.67 -23.51
CA GLY A 288 -22.90 12.39 -23.86
C GLY A 288 -23.85 13.03 -22.84
N GLU A 289 -25.15 12.84 -23.02
CA GLU A 289 -26.12 13.28 -22.01
C GLU A 289 -25.92 12.51 -20.70
N GLY A 290 -25.70 13.24 -19.60
CA GLY A 290 -25.44 12.62 -18.29
C GLY A 290 -24.14 11.79 -18.22
N LEU A 291 -23.21 11.99 -19.15
CA LEU A 291 -21.92 11.31 -19.17
C LEU A 291 -20.78 12.32 -19.30
N TYR A 292 -19.91 12.35 -18.31
CA TYR A 292 -18.78 13.28 -18.27
C TYR A 292 -17.47 12.55 -17.91
N ARG A 293 -16.38 13.00 -18.51
CA ARG A 293 -15.02 12.66 -18.12
C ARG A 293 -14.49 13.76 -17.20
N LEU A 294 -13.93 13.37 -16.08
CA LEU A 294 -13.26 14.25 -15.14
C LEU A 294 -11.74 14.04 -15.22
N THR A 295 -11.00 15.13 -15.28
CA THR A 295 -9.54 15.12 -15.35
C THR A 295 -8.94 16.28 -14.56
N THR A 296 -7.71 16.13 -14.11
CA THR A 296 -6.92 17.22 -13.50
C THR A 296 -5.79 17.68 -14.39
N GLY A 297 -5.84 17.37 -15.68
CA GLY A 297 -4.86 17.76 -16.69
C GLY A 297 -4.11 16.58 -17.32
N PRO A 298 -3.17 16.85 -18.24
CA PRO A 298 -2.37 15.81 -18.90
C PRO A 298 -1.63 14.92 -17.89
N GLY A 299 -1.68 13.61 -18.10
CA GLY A 299 -1.11 12.62 -17.19
C GLY A 299 -1.87 12.46 -15.88
N SER A 300 -3.13 12.93 -15.82
CA SER A 300 -4.00 12.70 -14.69
C SER A 300 -4.57 11.28 -14.69
N TYR A 301 -5.20 10.94 -13.56
CA TYR A 301 -5.96 9.69 -13.42
C TYR A 301 -7.42 10.02 -13.63
N ASP A 302 -7.91 9.82 -14.86
CA ASP A 302 -9.24 10.22 -15.25
C ASP A 302 -10.33 9.35 -14.62
N SER A 303 -11.51 9.93 -14.42
CA SER A 303 -12.72 9.24 -13.98
C SER A 303 -13.86 9.55 -14.94
N LEU A 304 -14.79 8.62 -15.14
CA LEU A 304 -16.07 8.93 -15.76
C LEU A 304 -17.16 8.99 -14.70
N ILE A 305 -18.08 9.93 -14.85
CA ILE A 305 -19.34 9.96 -14.10
C ILE A 305 -20.49 9.68 -15.04
N VAL A 306 -21.33 8.73 -14.65
CA VAL A 306 -22.47 8.24 -15.42
C VAL A 306 -23.73 8.51 -14.62
N GLU A 307 -24.62 9.32 -15.17
CA GLU A 307 -25.90 9.65 -14.58
C GLU A 307 -26.93 8.55 -14.85
N PHE A 308 -27.49 8.00 -13.77
CA PHE A 308 -28.67 7.15 -13.76
C PHE A 308 -29.89 7.95 -13.31
N ARG A 309 -31.09 7.37 -13.36
CA ARG A 309 -32.33 8.05 -13.01
C ARG A 309 -32.28 8.69 -11.61
N ASP A 310 -31.75 7.99 -10.62
CA ASP A 310 -31.77 8.37 -9.20
C ASP A 310 -30.38 8.43 -8.54
N HIS A 311 -29.31 8.18 -9.30
CA HIS A 311 -27.94 8.15 -8.75
C HIS A 311 -26.86 8.41 -9.80
N ILE A 312 -25.65 8.60 -9.33
CA ILE A 312 -24.42 8.66 -10.11
C ILE A 312 -23.64 7.36 -9.90
N MET A 313 -23.08 6.81 -10.97
CA MET A 313 -22.03 5.81 -10.96
C MET A 313 -20.72 6.48 -11.38
N MET A 314 -19.67 6.31 -10.60
CA MET A 314 -18.32 6.70 -10.99
C MET A 314 -17.57 5.48 -11.55
N LEU A 315 -16.76 5.69 -12.57
CA LEU A 315 -15.79 4.71 -13.07
C LEU A 315 -14.41 5.26 -12.75
N GLU A 316 -13.71 4.61 -11.85
CA GLU A 316 -12.47 5.01 -11.19
C GLU A 316 -12.58 6.19 -10.20
N ALA A 317 -11.79 6.11 -9.16
CA ALA A 317 -11.80 7.05 -8.02
C ALA A 317 -10.63 8.04 -8.03
N GLY A 318 -9.66 7.82 -8.89
CA GLY A 318 -8.39 8.57 -8.91
C GLY A 318 -7.35 8.02 -7.91
N GLN A 319 -6.12 8.50 -8.05
CA GLN A 319 -4.96 7.93 -7.36
C GLN A 319 -4.79 8.38 -5.90
N SER A 320 -5.53 9.36 -5.43
CA SER A 320 -5.35 9.94 -4.11
C SER A 320 -6.66 10.41 -3.50
N GLU A 321 -6.69 10.55 -2.18
CA GLU A 321 -7.83 11.13 -1.47
C GLU A 321 -8.20 12.51 -1.99
N ALA A 322 -7.23 13.42 -2.14
CA ALA A 322 -7.48 14.76 -2.63
C ALA A 322 -8.17 14.76 -4.01
N ARG A 323 -7.78 13.83 -4.90
CA ARG A 323 -8.41 13.69 -6.22
C ARG A 323 -9.81 13.09 -6.10
N GLY A 324 -10.01 12.08 -5.28
CA GLY A 324 -11.32 11.52 -5.00
C GLY A 324 -12.30 12.56 -4.47
N VAL A 325 -11.88 13.38 -3.50
CA VAL A 325 -12.69 14.50 -2.97
C VAL A 325 -13.02 15.51 -4.05
N ALA A 326 -12.05 15.89 -4.89
CA ALA A 326 -12.26 16.84 -5.97
C ALA A 326 -13.22 16.29 -7.05
N TYR A 327 -13.12 15.03 -7.40
CA TYR A 327 -14.04 14.38 -8.36
C TYR A 327 -15.45 14.22 -7.80
N ILE A 328 -15.60 13.92 -6.51
CA ILE A 328 -16.92 13.91 -5.83
C ILE A 328 -17.57 15.30 -5.90
N ALA A 329 -16.82 16.35 -5.62
CA ALA A 329 -17.32 17.72 -5.66
C ALA A 329 -17.78 18.12 -7.07
N GLU A 330 -16.99 17.82 -8.10
CA GLU A 330 -17.33 18.11 -9.48
C GLU A 330 -18.52 17.27 -9.98
N ALA A 331 -18.58 15.99 -9.60
CA ALA A 331 -19.72 15.13 -9.93
C ALA A 331 -21.05 15.67 -9.37
N LYS A 332 -21.06 16.11 -8.12
CA LYS A 332 -22.22 16.72 -7.47
C LYS A 332 -22.61 18.08 -8.06
N LYS A 333 -21.64 18.82 -8.58
CA LYS A 333 -21.88 20.08 -9.28
C LYS A 333 -22.52 19.86 -10.65
N LEU A 334 -22.04 18.87 -11.41
CA LEU A 334 -22.53 18.54 -12.75
C LEU A 334 -23.90 17.84 -12.73
N ILE A 335 -24.12 16.98 -11.72
CA ILE A 335 -25.34 16.19 -11.55
C ILE A 335 -25.88 16.43 -10.13
N PRO A 336 -26.53 17.55 -9.89
CA PRO A 336 -27.02 17.92 -8.55
C PRO A 336 -28.15 16.99 -8.10
N ASN A 337 -28.33 16.86 -6.79
CA ASN A 337 -29.40 16.14 -6.12
C ASN A 337 -29.43 14.61 -6.34
N LYS A 338 -28.35 14.02 -6.87
CA LYS A 338 -28.20 12.57 -6.98
C LYS A 338 -27.01 12.09 -6.16
N PRO A 339 -27.18 11.03 -5.34
CA PRO A 339 -26.06 10.46 -4.58
C PRO A 339 -25.14 9.69 -5.53
N ILE A 340 -23.86 9.66 -5.20
CA ILE A 340 -22.90 8.74 -5.81
C ILE A 340 -23.15 7.37 -5.14
N ARG A 341 -23.84 6.46 -5.84
CA ARG A 341 -24.23 5.15 -5.30
C ARG A 341 -23.19 4.09 -5.54
N TYR A 342 -22.49 4.17 -6.66
CA TYR A 342 -21.52 3.18 -7.09
C TYR A 342 -20.21 3.81 -7.52
N VAL A 343 -19.11 3.13 -7.23
CA VAL A 343 -17.83 3.39 -7.86
C VAL A 343 -17.24 2.07 -8.37
N MET A 344 -16.95 1.99 -9.66
CA MET A 344 -16.20 0.89 -10.25
C MET A 344 -14.70 1.14 -10.05
N ASN A 345 -14.00 0.13 -9.58
CA ASN A 345 -12.53 0.07 -9.59
C ASN A 345 -12.09 -0.96 -10.63
N THR A 346 -11.26 -0.54 -11.59
CA THR A 346 -10.79 -1.42 -12.67
C THR A 346 -9.89 -2.53 -12.17
N HIS A 347 -9.03 -2.23 -11.19
CA HIS A 347 -8.16 -3.19 -10.52
C HIS A 347 -7.53 -2.58 -9.25
N PRO A 348 -6.94 -3.39 -8.34
CA PRO A 348 -6.62 -2.93 -6.98
C PRO A 348 -5.25 -2.26 -6.80
N HIS A 349 -4.60 -1.76 -7.85
CA HIS A 349 -3.35 -1.02 -7.70
C HIS A 349 -3.55 0.30 -6.95
N SER A 350 -2.51 0.77 -6.26
CA SER A 350 -2.59 1.93 -5.37
C SER A 350 -3.03 3.21 -6.07
N ASP A 351 -2.65 3.38 -7.32
CA ASP A 351 -2.97 4.54 -8.14
C ASP A 351 -4.41 4.52 -8.71
N HIS A 352 -5.15 3.42 -8.55
CA HIS A 352 -6.58 3.28 -8.87
C HIS A 352 -7.46 3.21 -7.63
N THR A 353 -6.86 3.12 -6.46
CA THR A 353 -7.58 2.90 -5.20
C THR A 353 -7.53 4.09 -4.25
N GLY A 354 -6.58 5.00 -4.45
CA GLY A 354 -6.33 6.11 -3.53
C GLY A 354 -7.51 7.05 -3.29
N GLY A 355 -8.41 7.18 -4.26
CA GLY A 355 -9.64 7.98 -4.14
C GLY A 355 -10.85 7.22 -3.61
N LEU A 356 -10.75 5.94 -3.27
CA LEU A 356 -11.87 5.14 -2.75
C LEU A 356 -12.34 5.54 -1.34
N PRO A 357 -11.45 5.86 -0.38
CA PRO A 357 -11.88 6.22 0.97
C PRO A 357 -12.93 7.34 1.04
N PRO A 358 -12.79 8.49 0.36
CA PRO A 358 -13.84 9.50 0.37
C PRO A 358 -15.16 9.04 -0.26
N LEU A 359 -15.13 8.13 -1.25
CA LEU A 359 -16.34 7.55 -1.84
C LEU A 359 -17.03 6.58 -0.87
N VAL A 360 -16.27 5.83 -0.08
CA VAL A 360 -16.83 5.04 1.04
C VAL A 360 -17.47 5.97 2.07
N ALA A 361 -16.85 7.09 2.40
CA ALA A 361 -17.42 8.10 3.31
C ALA A 361 -18.71 8.73 2.75
N GLU A 362 -18.86 8.86 1.44
CA GLU A 362 -20.13 9.21 0.78
C GLU A 362 -21.18 8.10 0.90
N GLY A 363 -20.77 6.86 1.08
CA GLY A 363 -21.64 5.67 1.18
C GLY A 363 -21.79 4.91 -0.13
N ALA A 364 -20.92 5.18 -1.10
CA ALA A 364 -20.87 4.45 -2.36
C ALA A 364 -20.51 2.98 -2.16
N THR A 365 -21.08 2.11 -2.99
CA THR A 365 -20.70 0.70 -3.10
C THR A 365 -19.57 0.57 -4.11
N ILE A 366 -18.50 -0.10 -3.73
CA ILE A 366 -17.36 -0.37 -4.59
C ILE A 366 -17.68 -1.59 -5.44
N ILE A 367 -17.68 -1.43 -6.75
CA ILE A 367 -17.80 -2.52 -7.73
C ILE A 367 -16.39 -2.91 -8.14
N THR A 368 -16.05 -4.18 -7.96
CA THR A 368 -14.73 -4.71 -8.32
C THR A 368 -14.83 -6.12 -8.86
N GLN A 369 -13.76 -6.63 -9.46
CA GLN A 369 -13.69 -8.02 -9.86
C GLN A 369 -13.61 -8.93 -8.61
N ARG A 370 -14.22 -10.12 -8.66
CA ARG A 370 -14.33 -11.06 -7.52
C ARG A 370 -13.00 -11.35 -6.82
N ASN A 371 -11.90 -11.45 -7.56
CA ASN A 371 -10.59 -11.72 -6.97
C ASN A 371 -10.09 -10.58 -6.04
N ASN A 372 -10.65 -9.38 -6.17
CA ASN A 372 -10.26 -8.21 -5.38
C ASN A 372 -11.17 -8.00 -4.16
N GLU A 373 -12.32 -8.69 -4.08
CA GLU A 373 -13.36 -8.48 -3.06
C GLU A 373 -12.81 -8.55 -1.64
N ALA A 374 -12.16 -9.66 -1.29
CA ALA A 374 -11.61 -9.87 0.05
C ALA A 374 -10.55 -8.83 0.45
N PHE A 375 -9.77 -8.34 -0.53
CA PHE A 375 -8.82 -7.26 -0.30
C PHE A 375 -9.53 -5.97 0.09
N PHE A 376 -10.51 -5.52 -0.68
CA PHE A 376 -11.23 -4.28 -0.40
C PHE A 376 -12.07 -4.36 0.87
N GLU A 377 -12.73 -5.49 1.13
CA GLU A 377 -13.47 -5.70 2.37
C GLU A 377 -12.57 -5.57 3.60
N LYS A 378 -11.37 -6.14 3.56
CA LYS A 378 -10.40 -6.03 4.64
C LYS A 378 -9.82 -4.62 4.72
N ALA A 379 -9.26 -4.11 3.65
CA ALA A 379 -8.49 -2.87 3.63
C ALA A 379 -9.33 -1.66 4.04
N LEU A 380 -10.50 -1.48 3.42
CA LEU A 380 -11.35 -0.31 3.64
C LEU A 380 -12.18 -0.38 4.93
N ASN A 381 -12.22 -1.52 5.60
CA ASN A 381 -12.83 -1.67 6.93
C ASN A 381 -11.80 -1.76 8.07
N THR A 382 -10.51 -1.64 7.77
CA THR A 382 -9.46 -1.52 8.79
C THR A 382 -9.63 -0.18 9.53
N PRO A 383 -9.40 -0.12 10.85
CA PRO A 383 -9.42 1.14 11.59
C PRO A 383 -8.54 2.21 10.95
N ARG A 384 -8.94 3.47 11.05
CA ARG A 384 -8.23 4.63 10.47
C ARG A 384 -7.86 5.66 11.53
N THR A 385 -7.43 5.18 12.69
CA THR A 385 -7.21 6.03 13.87
C THR A 385 -5.94 6.87 13.78
N LEU A 386 -5.02 6.51 12.89
CA LEU A 386 -3.78 7.25 12.62
C LEU A 386 -3.94 8.30 11.51
N LEU A 387 -5.02 8.22 10.74
CA LEU A 387 -5.28 9.10 9.60
C LEU A 387 -6.18 10.27 9.98
N ASP A 388 -6.11 11.34 9.20
CA ASP A 388 -7.00 12.51 9.28
C ASP A 388 -7.75 12.72 7.95
N ASP A 389 -8.04 11.61 7.26
CA ASP A 389 -8.70 11.59 5.97
C ASP A 389 -10.24 11.67 6.08
N THR A 390 -10.92 11.77 4.96
CA THR A 390 -12.37 11.92 4.88
C THR A 390 -13.11 10.74 5.50
N LEU A 391 -12.61 9.50 5.29
CA LEU A 391 -13.22 8.30 5.86
C LEU A 391 -12.95 8.17 7.37
N ALA A 392 -11.81 8.64 7.86
CA ALA A 392 -11.54 8.72 9.30
C ALA A 392 -12.48 9.71 9.99
N LYS A 393 -12.76 10.86 9.34
CA LYS A 393 -13.67 11.92 9.84
C LYS A 393 -15.14 11.54 9.73
N ASN A 394 -15.52 10.77 8.73
CA ASN A 394 -16.89 10.33 8.48
C ASN A 394 -16.92 8.80 8.24
N PRO A 395 -16.71 7.99 9.30
CA PRO A 395 -16.53 6.56 9.19
C PRO A 395 -17.81 5.86 8.71
N LYS A 396 -17.67 5.08 7.65
CA LYS A 396 -18.70 4.17 7.15
C LYS A 396 -18.08 2.82 6.82
N LYS A 397 -18.88 1.77 6.99
CA LYS A 397 -18.48 0.44 6.54
C LYS A 397 -18.48 0.41 5.02
N ALA A 398 -17.37 0.01 4.43
CA ALA A 398 -17.26 -0.21 2.99
C ALA A 398 -18.21 -1.33 2.55
N LYS A 399 -18.92 -1.09 1.46
CA LYS A 399 -19.75 -2.06 0.77
C LYS A 399 -19.02 -2.44 -0.51
N VAL A 400 -18.77 -3.72 -0.70
CA VAL A 400 -18.09 -4.24 -1.88
C VAL A 400 -19.05 -5.14 -2.65
N GLU A 401 -19.10 -4.96 -3.96
CA GLU A 401 -19.91 -5.75 -4.86
C GLU A 401 -19.00 -6.40 -5.91
N ALA A 402 -18.94 -7.72 -5.88
CA ALA A 402 -18.05 -8.51 -6.71
C ALA A 402 -18.66 -8.86 -8.07
N VAL A 403 -17.93 -8.60 -9.13
CA VAL A 403 -18.26 -9.03 -10.49
C VAL A 403 -17.44 -10.27 -10.85
N ALA A 404 -18.11 -11.39 -11.19
CA ALA A 404 -17.41 -12.61 -11.58
C ALA A 404 -16.84 -12.51 -13.00
N ALA A 405 -17.71 -12.46 -13.99
CA ALA A 405 -17.34 -12.36 -15.41
C ALA A 405 -17.96 -11.14 -16.08
N LYS A 406 -19.27 -10.96 -15.89
CA LYS A 406 -20.05 -9.83 -16.42
C LYS A 406 -21.11 -9.41 -15.43
N LYS A 407 -21.37 -8.12 -15.34
CA LYS A 407 -22.55 -7.56 -14.65
C LYS A 407 -23.07 -6.35 -15.41
N VAL A 408 -24.39 -6.22 -15.50
CA VAL A 408 -25.07 -5.11 -16.18
C VAL A 408 -25.80 -4.28 -15.13
N TYR A 409 -25.57 -2.97 -15.16
CA TYR A 409 -26.30 -1.98 -14.38
C TYR A 409 -27.19 -1.21 -15.36
N SER A 410 -28.49 -1.25 -15.14
CA SER A 410 -29.46 -0.56 -16.00
C SER A 410 -30.67 -0.12 -15.21
N ASP A 411 -31.20 1.07 -15.52
CA ASP A 411 -32.44 1.60 -14.95
C ASP A 411 -33.48 1.93 -16.05
N GLY A 412 -33.24 1.45 -17.27
CA GLY A 412 -34.05 1.73 -18.45
C GLY A 412 -33.70 3.05 -19.15
N THR A 413 -32.98 3.96 -18.50
CA THR A 413 -32.50 5.21 -19.12
C THR A 413 -31.01 5.16 -19.47
N ARG A 414 -30.27 4.42 -18.66
CA ARG A 414 -28.81 4.27 -18.78
C ARG A 414 -28.43 2.80 -18.56
N THR A 415 -27.43 2.34 -19.29
CA THR A 415 -26.83 1.02 -19.12
C THR A 415 -25.32 1.14 -19.07
N VAL A 416 -24.70 0.45 -18.13
CA VAL A 416 -23.23 0.24 -18.03
C VAL A 416 -23.00 -1.25 -17.79
N GLU A 417 -22.13 -1.84 -18.58
CA GLU A 417 -21.73 -3.24 -18.47
C GLU A 417 -20.30 -3.34 -17.92
N MET A 418 -20.13 -4.13 -16.89
CA MET A 418 -18.82 -4.47 -16.33
C MET A 418 -18.38 -5.82 -16.86
N HIS A 419 -17.17 -5.92 -17.39
CA HIS A 419 -16.61 -7.16 -17.91
C HIS A 419 -15.24 -7.43 -17.29
N HIS A 420 -15.01 -8.67 -16.84
CA HIS A 420 -13.69 -9.15 -16.42
C HIS A 420 -12.83 -9.46 -17.65
N ILE A 421 -11.62 -8.95 -17.67
CA ILE A 421 -10.62 -9.24 -18.70
C ILE A 421 -9.62 -10.26 -18.16
N TYR A 422 -9.60 -11.45 -18.77
CA TYR A 422 -8.69 -12.51 -18.38
C TYR A 422 -8.40 -13.46 -19.57
N PRO A 423 -7.14 -13.91 -19.77
CA PRO A 423 -5.94 -13.50 -19.03
C PRO A 423 -5.54 -12.04 -19.32
N ALA A 424 -5.00 -11.36 -18.30
CA ALA A 424 -4.46 -10.02 -18.45
C ALA A 424 -3.05 -9.96 -17.86
N PRO A 425 -2.10 -9.32 -18.54
CA PRO A 425 -0.71 -9.28 -18.09
C PRO A 425 -0.47 -8.38 -16.90
N HIS A 426 -1.50 -7.63 -16.50
CA HIS A 426 -1.42 -6.57 -15.49
C HIS A 426 -2.00 -6.97 -14.14
N SER A 427 -3.19 -7.54 -14.11
CA SER A 427 -3.87 -7.98 -12.88
C SER A 427 -4.91 -9.05 -13.19
N ASN A 428 -5.01 -10.07 -12.34
CA ASN A 428 -6.04 -11.11 -12.47
C ASN A 428 -7.45 -10.59 -12.18
N GLY A 429 -7.57 -9.48 -11.49
CA GLY A 429 -8.82 -8.84 -11.15
C GLY A 429 -9.13 -7.61 -11.99
N LEU A 430 -8.70 -7.59 -13.26
CA LEU A 430 -8.91 -6.48 -14.16
C LEU A 430 -10.31 -6.45 -14.74
N MET A 431 -10.94 -5.27 -14.71
CA MET A 431 -12.24 -5.01 -15.35
C MET A 431 -12.19 -3.89 -16.38
N ILE A 432 -13.12 -3.94 -17.30
CA ILE A 432 -13.51 -2.83 -18.14
C ILE A 432 -14.96 -2.46 -17.88
N ALA A 433 -15.33 -1.21 -18.18
CA ALA A 433 -16.71 -0.78 -18.29
C ALA A 433 -17.05 -0.50 -19.77
N TYR A 434 -18.22 -0.94 -20.20
CA TYR A 434 -18.78 -0.63 -21.52
C TYR A 434 -20.07 0.17 -21.36
N ILE A 435 -20.16 1.28 -22.08
CA ILE A 435 -21.33 2.19 -22.09
C ILE A 435 -21.97 2.11 -23.49
N PRO A 436 -23.00 1.25 -23.69
CA PRO A 436 -23.52 0.94 -25.02
C PRO A 436 -24.09 2.15 -25.78
N LYS A 437 -24.81 3.03 -25.08
CA LYS A 437 -25.46 4.20 -25.72
C LYS A 437 -24.44 5.14 -26.39
N GLU A 438 -23.30 5.36 -25.72
CA GLU A 438 -22.25 6.23 -26.23
C GLU A 438 -21.13 5.46 -26.94
N LYS A 439 -21.23 4.15 -27.03
CA LYS A 439 -20.25 3.25 -27.65
C LYS A 439 -18.83 3.46 -27.11
N ILE A 440 -18.72 3.55 -25.77
CA ILE A 440 -17.44 3.78 -25.07
C ILE A 440 -17.03 2.52 -24.31
N VAL A 441 -15.77 2.14 -24.45
CA VAL A 441 -15.07 1.23 -23.55
C VAL A 441 -14.14 2.05 -22.66
N PHE A 442 -14.25 1.87 -21.35
CA PHE A 442 -13.41 2.50 -20.33
C PHE A 442 -12.58 1.45 -19.59
N GLN A 443 -11.29 1.74 -19.37
CA GLN A 443 -10.34 0.81 -18.77
C GLN A 443 -9.23 1.57 -17.99
N GLY A 444 -8.50 0.88 -17.10
CA GLY A 444 -7.44 1.43 -16.25
C GLY A 444 -6.13 1.71 -17.00
N ASP A 445 -5.28 0.68 -17.12
CA ASP A 445 -3.85 0.82 -17.44
C ASP A 445 -3.42 0.54 -18.87
N PHE A 446 -4.31 0.07 -19.71
CA PHE A 446 -3.93 -0.35 -21.06
C PHE A 446 -3.88 0.84 -22.02
N SER A 447 -2.93 1.73 -21.73
CA SER A 447 -2.67 2.93 -22.55
C SER A 447 -2.12 2.55 -23.93
N LEU A 448 -2.57 3.26 -24.95
CA LEU A 448 -1.95 3.16 -26.25
C LEU A 448 -0.51 3.72 -26.19
N PRO A 449 0.43 3.09 -26.93
CA PRO A 449 1.75 3.65 -27.08
C PRO A 449 1.70 5.02 -27.77
N ALA A 450 2.74 5.81 -27.61
CA ALA A 450 2.88 7.05 -28.34
C ALA A 450 2.83 6.79 -29.87
N PRO A 451 2.33 7.76 -30.68
CA PRO A 451 2.27 7.60 -32.13
C PRO A 451 3.60 7.16 -32.72
N GLY A 452 3.58 6.11 -33.54
CA GLY A 452 4.76 5.54 -34.19
C GLY A 452 5.55 4.52 -33.34
N GLN A 453 5.15 4.30 -32.09
CA GLN A 453 5.76 3.24 -31.25
C GLN A 453 5.01 1.92 -31.44
N PRO A 454 5.69 0.75 -31.31
CA PRO A 454 5.04 -0.54 -31.37
C PRO A 454 4.10 -0.74 -30.19
N GLY A 455 3.04 -1.53 -30.40
CA GLY A 455 2.10 -1.89 -29.35
C GLY A 455 2.77 -2.61 -28.19
N ASN A 456 2.39 -2.24 -26.97
CA ASN A 456 2.85 -2.90 -25.75
C ASN A 456 2.03 -4.18 -25.47
N ASP A 457 2.48 -4.98 -24.52
CA ASP A 457 1.84 -6.28 -24.19
C ASP A 457 0.41 -6.09 -23.63
N HIS A 458 0.13 -4.94 -23.02
CA HIS A 458 -1.20 -4.62 -22.52
C HIS A 458 -2.22 -4.50 -23.67
N VAL A 459 -1.91 -3.69 -24.68
CA VAL A 459 -2.78 -3.50 -25.85
C VAL A 459 -2.93 -4.79 -26.65
N LYS A 460 -1.82 -5.56 -26.80
CA LYS A 460 -1.84 -6.86 -27.47
C LYS A 460 -2.72 -7.88 -26.73
N ALA A 461 -2.86 -7.79 -25.41
CA ALA A 461 -3.73 -8.66 -24.63
C ALA A 461 -5.20 -8.16 -24.62
N LEU A 462 -5.41 -6.84 -24.60
CA LEU A 462 -6.73 -6.24 -24.53
C LEU A 462 -7.55 -6.48 -25.79
N VAL A 463 -6.95 -6.27 -26.98
CA VAL A 463 -7.69 -6.35 -28.26
C VAL A 463 -8.32 -7.72 -28.48
N PRO A 464 -7.63 -8.86 -28.32
CA PRO A 464 -8.27 -10.18 -28.40
C PRO A 464 -9.38 -10.41 -27.38
N ALA A 465 -9.27 -9.83 -26.18
CA ALA A 465 -10.31 -9.92 -25.17
C ALA A 465 -11.56 -9.12 -25.57
N LEU A 466 -11.39 -7.91 -26.15
CA LEU A 466 -12.49 -7.10 -26.67
C LEU A 466 -13.15 -7.75 -27.90
N GLU A 467 -12.38 -8.38 -28.78
CA GLU A 467 -12.91 -9.18 -29.92
C GLU A 467 -13.80 -10.32 -29.43
N LYS A 468 -13.35 -11.06 -28.40
CA LYS A 468 -14.13 -12.16 -27.78
C LYS A 468 -15.42 -11.66 -27.14
N LEU A 469 -15.42 -10.47 -26.53
CA LEU A 469 -16.61 -9.84 -25.95
C LEU A 469 -17.58 -9.32 -27.00
N ASN A 470 -17.13 -9.13 -28.24
CA ASN A 470 -17.91 -8.63 -29.37
C ASN A 470 -18.70 -7.34 -29.05
N LEU A 471 -18.01 -6.37 -28.42
CA LEU A 471 -18.63 -5.10 -28.06
C LEU A 471 -18.68 -4.14 -29.26
N ASP A 472 -19.84 -3.50 -29.46
CA ASP A 472 -20.04 -2.44 -30.47
C ASP A 472 -19.60 -1.10 -29.89
N PHE A 473 -18.33 -0.74 -30.02
CA PHE A 473 -17.79 0.52 -29.51
C PHE A 473 -16.94 1.24 -30.57
N ASP A 474 -16.90 2.57 -30.46
CA ASP A 474 -16.15 3.46 -31.33
C ASP A 474 -15.02 4.16 -30.59
N ARG A 475 -15.21 4.43 -29.27
CA ARG A 475 -14.29 5.20 -28.43
C ARG A 475 -13.74 4.36 -27.31
N TYR A 476 -12.45 4.55 -27.05
CA TYR A 476 -11.72 3.94 -25.96
C TYR A 476 -11.16 5.03 -25.03
N ILE A 477 -11.41 4.92 -23.76
CA ILE A 477 -10.91 5.84 -22.73
C ILE A 477 -10.13 5.04 -21.69
N ASN A 478 -8.94 5.51 -21.41
CA ASN A 478 -8.03 4.90 -20.44
C ASN A 478 -7.79 5.88 -19.28
N VAL A 479 -7.58 5.39 -18.07
CA VAL A 479 -7.38 6.21 -16.86
C VAL A 479 -6.12 7.07 -16.93
N HIS A 480 -5.04 6.53 -17.49
CA HIS A 480 -3.74 7.21 -17.59
C HIS A 480 -3.58 8.00 -18.88
N THR A 481 -4.60 8.66 -19.38
CA THR A 481 -4.58 8.92 -20.75
C THR A 481 -4.10 10.20 -21.31
N SER A 482 -4.13 10.19 -22.59
CA SER A 482 -4.10 11.31 -23.52
C SER A 482 -5.34 12.22 -23.35
N ALA A 483 -5.21 13.48 -23.80
CA ALA A 483 -6.26 14.49 -23.68
C ALA A 483 -7.57 14.17 -24.41
N THR A 484 -7.60 13.20 -25.31
CA THR A 484 -8.78 12.84 -26.13
C THR A 484 -9.10 11.36 -26.06
N PRO A 485 -10.39 10.97 -26.09
CA PRO A 485 -10.77 9.58 -26.28
C PRO A 485 -10.13 9.02 -27.54
N GLN A 486 -9.62 7.81 -27.44
CA GLN A 486 -8.99 7.10 -28.55
C GLN A 486 -10.04 6.33 -29.34
N THR A 487 -9.79 6.09 -30.61
CA THR A 487 -10.70 5.32 -31.44
C THR A 487 -10.43 3.82 -31.36
N LYS A 488 -11.44 3.01 -31.66
CA LYS A 488 -11.27 1.56 -31.83
C LYS A 488 -10.19 1.24 -32.88
N ALA A 489 -10.15 2.00 -33.98
CA ALA A 489 -9.15 1.80 -35.03
C ALA A 489 -7.72 2.04 -34.55
N GLU A 490 -7.49 3.07 -33.75
CA GLU A 490 -6.18 3.33 -33.13
C GLU A 490 -5.76 2.20 -32.19
N LEU A 491 -6.70 1.69 -31.38
CA LEU A 491 -6.45 0.58 -30.47
C LEU A 491 -6.09 -0.69 -31.24
N TRP A 492 -6.82 -1.05 -32.33
CA TRP A 492 -6.52 -2.19 -33.19
C TRP A 492 -5.18 -2.05 -33.88
N LYS A 493 -4.91 -0.88 -34.47
CA LYS A 493 -3.62 -0.58 -35.10
C LYS A 493 -2.45 -0.72 -34.10
N ALA A 494 -2.62 -0.22 -32.87
CA ALA A 494 -1.59 -0.38 -31.83
C ALA A 494 -1.36 -1.85 -31.45
N ALA A 495 -2.35 -2.72 -31.56
CA ALA A 495 -2.21 -4.16 -31.34
C ALA A 495 -1.62 -4.92 -32.55
N GLY A 496 -1.35 -4.23 -33.65
CA GLY A 496 -0.86 -4.85 -34.90
C GLY A 496 -1.96 -5.57 -35.70
N ARG A 497 -3.20 -5.10 -35.58
CA ARG A 497 -4.38 -5.63 -36.26
C ARG A 497 -4.88 -4.70 -37.34
#